data_1a23ce3ab643fa0dfdfa4c5cb035305a
#
_entry.id   1a23ce3ab643fa0dfdfa4c5cb035305a
#
_cell.length_a   1.000
_cell.length_b   1.000
_cell.length_c   1.000
_cell.angle_alpha   90.00
_cell.angle_beta   90.00
_cell.angle_gamma   90.00
#
_symmetry.space_group_name_H-M   'P 1'
#
loop_
_entity.id
_entity.type
_entity.pdbx_description
1 polymer ?
#
loop_
_entity_poly.entity_id
_entity_poly.type
_entity_poly.pdbx_seq_one_letter_code
_entity_poly.pdbx_strand_id
1 'polypeptide(L)'
;MSKENVERLRGRLETWDPVADIEAWRQGRTTVDVSFLDPDVVYEDGVLPDQTRETGYEGVARATARWLEPFESVTIEFDRIVGDGDRVVSIHRAQMRARHTGIDFDTPLAYLWTFRDGRVVHFKSYLDPAEALAAAGLPE
;
A
#
# COMPACT_ATOMS: atom_id res chain seq x y z
N MET A 1 -20.60 8.02 -2.67
CA MET A 1 -19.77 7.52 -1.54
C MET A 1 -18.57 6.76 -2.06
N SER A 2 -18.78 5.61 -2.66
CA SER A 2 -17.68 4.77 -3.17
C SER A 2 -16.81 5.48 -4.19
N LYS A 3 -17.41 6.23 -5.10
CA LYS A 3 -16.70 6.97 -6.12
C LYS A 3 -15.77 8.04 -5.53
N GLU A 4 -16.24 8.73 -4.48
CA GLU A 4 -15.43 9.72 -3.79
C GLU A 4 -14.24 9.06 -3.06
N ASN A 5 -14.46 7.88 -2.47
CA ASN A 5 -13.40 7.11 -1.82
C ASN A 5 -12.32 6.73 -2.82
N VAL A 6 -12.74 6.25 -4.00
CA VAL A 6 -11.81 5.86 -5.06
C VAL A 6 -10.98 7.06 -5.53
N GLU A 7 -11.62 8.22 -5.72
CA GLU A 7 -10.90 9.42 -6.17
C GLU A 7 -9.91 9.93 -5.12
N ARG A 8 -10.27 9.90 -3.84
CA ARG A 8 -9.34 10.27 -2.76
C ARG A 8 -8.13 9.33 -2.73
N LEU A 9 -8.39 8.03 -2.85
CA LEU A 9 -7.32 7.03 -2.87
C LEU A 9 -6.44 7.22 -4.09
N ARG A 10 -7.02 7.44 -5.27
CA ARG A 10 -6.28 7.68 -6.50
C ARG A 10 -5.33 8.86 -6.36
N GLY A 11 -5.82 9.99 -5.85
CA GLY A 11 -5.01 11.17 -5.64
C GLY A 11 -3.84 10.92 -4.72
N ARG A 12 -4.04 10.10 -3.69
CA ARG A 12 -2.96 9.73 -2.76
C ARG A 12 -1.94 8.80 -3.42
N LEU A 13 -2.40 7.85 -4.24
CA LEU A 13 -1.53 6.84 -4.83
C LEU A 13 -0.72 7.36 -6.02
N GLU A 14 -1.26 8.31 -6.78
CA GLU A 14 -0.56 8.90 -7.92
C GLU A 14 0.74 9.60 -7.54
N THR A 15 0.80 10.11 -6.30
CA THR A 15 1.99 10.79 -5.78
C THR A 15 2.67 10.04 -4.64
N TRP A 16 2.31 8.77 -4.46
CA TRP A 16 2.80 7.99 -3.33
C TRP A 16 4.28 7.68 -3.49
N ASP A 17 5.04 8.02 -2.44
CA ASP A 17 6.47 7.71 -2.32
C ASP A 17 6.72 7.15 -0.92
N PRO A 18 6.69 5.80 -0.78
CA PRO A 18 6.84 5.19 0.55
C PRO A 18 8.20 5.47 1.19
N VAL A 19 9.25 5.66 0.39
CA VAL A 19 10.58 5.98 0.93
C VAL A 19 10.56 7.35 1.59
N ALA A 20 10.00 8.35 0.92
CA ALA A 20 9.88 9.70 1.49
C ALA A 20 8.98 9.71 2.72
N ASP A 21 7.88 8.95 2.69
CA ASP A 21 6.94 8.86 3.80
C ASP A 21 7.63 8.31 5.05
N ILE A 22 8.40 7.24 4.92
CA ILE A 22 9.09 6.62 6.05
C ILE A 22 10.23 7.51 6.56
N GLU A 23 10.93 8.17 5.68
CA GLU A 23 11.98 9.10 6.09
C GLU A 23 11.41 10.25 6.93
N ALA A 24 10.28 10.81 6.51
CA ALA A 24 9.59 11.86 7.26
C ALA A 24 9.13 11.33 8.63
N TRP A 25 8.58 10.12 8.68
CA TRP A 25 8.13 9.51 9.93
C TRP A 25 9.30 9.31 10.91
N ARG A 26 10.45 8.83 10.43
CA ARG A 26 11.65 8.64 11.26
C ARG A 26 12.14 9.94 11.86
N GLN A 27 11.91 11.06 11.17
CA GLN A 27 12.31 12.38 11.64
C GLN A 27 11.23 13.06 12.50
N GLY A 28 10.17 12.33 12.85
CA GLY A 28 9.08 12.87 13.64
C GLY A 28 8.21 13.88 12.90
N ARG A 29 8.32 13.93 11.57
CA ARG A 29 7.49 14.82 10.74
C ARG A 29 6.29 14.07 10.22
N THR A 30 5.12 14.73 10.24
CA THR A 30 3.89 14.17 9.68
C THR A 30 3.59 14.91 8.39
N THR A 31 4.20 14.50 7.29
CA THR A 31 3.94 15.07 5.98
C THR A 31 2.93 14.23 5.18
N VAL A 32 2.60 13.06 5.70
CA VAL A 32 1.69 12.12 5.05
C VAL A 32 0.27 12.42 5.50
N ASP A 33 -0.63 12.63 4.54
CA ASP A 33 -2.05 12.73 4.84
C ASP A 33 -2.58 11.33 5.13
N VAL A 34 -2.77 11.02 6.41
CA VAL A 34 -3.34 9.74 6.86
C VAL A 34 -4.83 9.83 7.13
N SER A 35 -5.46 10.98 6.79
CA SER A 35 -6.87 11.18 7.09
C SER A 35 -7.79 10.19 6.37
N PHE A 36 -7.32 9.57 5.28
CA PHE A 36 -8.09 8.55 4.58
C PHE A 36 -8.04 7.19 5.28
N LEU A 37 -7.17 7.01 6.27
CA LEU A 37 -7.08 5.78 7.05
C LEU A 37 -7.84 5.93 8.37
N ASP A 38 -8.55 4.86 8.77
CA ASP A 38 -9.14 4.80 10.09
C ASP A 38 -8.02 4.72 11.14
N PRO A 39 -8.15 5.36 12.32
CA PRO A 39 -7.12 5.25 13.37
C PRO A 39 -6.83 3.83 13.81
N ASP A 40 -7.79 2.92 13.64
CA ASP A 40 -7.63 1.50 13.98
C ASP A 40 -7.37 0.64 12.74
N VAL A 41 -6.90 1.23 11.64
CA VAL A 41 -6.64 0.54 10.40
C VAL A 41 -5.74 -0.67 10.59
N VAL A 42 -6.04 -1.75 9.87
CA VAL A 42 -5.25 -2.98 9.88
C VAL A 42 -4.54 -3.11 8.54
N TYR A 43 -3.24 -3.31 8.59
CA TYR A 43 -2.44 -3.62 7.41
C TYR A 43 -1.90 -5.03 7.49
N GLU A 44 -2.05 -5.79 6.41
CA GLU A 44 -1.47 -7.11 6.27
C GLU A 44 -0.47 -7.10 5.11
N ASP A 45 0.74 -7.56 5.39
CA ASP A 45 1.80 -7.63 4.37
C ASP A 45 1.77 -9.01 3.73
N GLY A 46 1.40 -9.07 2.46
CA GLY A 46 1.43 -10.29 1.66
C GLY A 46 2.67 -10.45 0.79
N VAL A 47 3.60 -9.48 0.86
CA VAL A 47 4.79 -9.45 0.01
C VAL A 47 5.97 -10.18 0.66
N LEU A 48 6.25 -9.89 1.93
CA LEU A 48 7.36 -10.52 2.64
C LEU A 48 6.95 -11.88 3.19
N PRO A 49 7.92 -12.83 3.31
CA PRO A 49 7.63 -14.18 3.80
C PRO A 49 6.95 -14.22 5.16
N ASP A 50 7.24 -13.24 6.03
CA ASP A 50 6.70 -13.20 7.39
C ASP A 50 5.20 -12.90 7.43
N GLN A 51 4.65 -12.28 6.40
CA GLN A 51 3.23 -11.94 6.29
C GLN A 51 2.69 -11.30 7.57
N THR A 52 3.35 -10.22 8.01
CA THR A 52 3.01 -9.56 9.26
C THR A 52 1.70 -8.78 9.17
N ARG A 53 1.07 -8.60 10.33
CA ARG A 53 -0.15 -7.82 10.49
C ARG A 53 0.11 -6.74 11.52
N GLU A 54 -0.22 -5.49 11.18
CA GLU A 54 -0.03 -4.35 12.07
C GLU A 54 -1.30 -3.52 12.14
N THR A 55 -1.46 -2.79 13.24
CA THR A 55 -2.66 -1.99 13.49
C THR A 55 -2.30 -0.54 13.80
N GLY A 56 -3.13 0.38 13.32
CA GLY A 56 -2.98 1.81 13.58
C GLY A 56 -1.90 2.47 12.73
N TYR A 57 -1.77 3.77 12.86
CA TYR A 57 -0.83 4.54 12.03
C TYR A 57 0.62 4.13 12.28
N GLU A 58 1.01 3.96 13.53
CA GLU A 58 2.38 3.53 13.86
C GLU A 58 2.66 2.12 13.35
N GLY A 59 1.65 1.22 13.44
CA GLY A 59 1.78 -0.13 12.93
C GLY A 59 2.00 -0.16 11.43
N VAL A 60 1.25 0.65 10.69
CA VAL A 60 1.41 0.78 9.25
C VAL A 60 2.81 1.31 8.91
N ALA A 61 3.29 2.31 9.64
CA ALA A 61 4.63 2.87 9.42
C ALA A 61 5.71 1.83 9.69
N ARG A 62 5.59 1.05 10.78
CA ARG A 62 6.55 -0.02 11.08
C ARG A 62 6.57 -1.10 10.00
N ALA A 63 5.40 -1.50 9.52
CA ALA A 63 5.30 -2.51 8.47
C ALA A 63 5.91 -2.01 7.17
N THR A 64 5.65 -0.76 6.81
CA THR A 64 6.21 -0.14 5.62
C THR A 64 7.74 -0.06 5.71
N ALA A 65 8.26 0.39 6.86
CA ALA A 65 9.70 0.44 7.09
C ALA A 65 10.35 -0.94 6.97
N ARG A 66 9.65 -1.97 7.48
CA ARG A 66 10.17 -3.34 7.45
C ARG A 66 10.30 -3.87 6.03
N TRP A 67 9.28 -3.66 5.19
CA TRP A 67 9.38 -4.18 3.83
C TRP A 67 10.32 -3.35 2.94
N LEU A 68 10.60 -2.10 3.28
CA LEU A 68 11.59 -1.29 2.57
C LEU A 68 13.03 -1.63 2.95
N GLU A 69 13.25 -2.21 4.13
CA GLU A 69 14.59 -2.45 4.68
C GLU A 69 15.52 -3.23 3.74
N PRO A 70 15.07 -4.31 3.05
CA PRO A 70 15.96 -5.07 2.17
C PRO A 70 16.39 -4.33 0.91
N PHE A 71 15.82 -3.16 0.63
CA PHE A 71 16.03 -2.46 -0.63
C PHE A 71 16.75 -1.14 -0.42
N GLU A 72 17.72 -0.84 -1.29
CA GLU A 72 18.38 0.47 -1.28
C GLU A 72 17.60 1.51 -2.08
N SER A 73 16.76 1.07 -3.02
CA SER A 73 15.87 1.96 -3.77
C SER A 73 14.55 1.27 -4.07
N VAL A 74 13.47 2.03 -4.01
CA VAL A 74 12.12 1.57 -4.33
C VAL A 74 11.39 2.69 -5.04
N THR A 75 10.87 2.39 -6.23
CA THR A 75 9.99 3.29 -6.97
C THR A 75 8.72 2.53 -7.29
N ILE A 76 7.58 3.12 -6.95
CA ILE A 76 6.27 2.52 -7.20
C ILE A 76 5.50 3.41 -8.16
N GLU A 77 5.15 2.86 -9.32
CA GLU A 77 4.31 3.55 -10.30
C GLU A 77 2.88 3.07 -10.14
N PHE A 78 1.96 4.03 -10.01
CA PHE A 78 0.55 3.72 -9.98
C PHE A 78 0.05 3.43 -11.39
N ASP A 79 -0.67 2.32 -11.57
CA ASP A 79 -1.26 1.95 -12.85
C ASP A 79 -2.75 2.24 -12.87
N ARG A 80 -3.54 1.55 -12.03
CA ARG A 80 -5.00 1.68 -12.06
C ARG A 80 -5.65 1.20 -10.78
N ILE A 81 -6.94 1.55 -10.64
CA ILE A 81 -7.82 1.05 -9.58
C ILE A 81 -8.93 0.24 -10.22
N VAL A 82 -9.22 -0.92 -9.66
CA VAL A 82 -10.33 -1.78 -10.07
C VAL A 82 -11.35 -1.81 -8.94
N GLY A 83 -12.63 -1.67 -9.29
CA GLY A 83 -13.73 -1.64 -8.32
C GLY A 83 -14.11 -0.22 -7.93
N ASP A 84 -15.34 -0.07 -7.43
CA ASP A 84 -15.89 1.22 -6.99
C ASP A 84 -16.74 1.10 -5.74
N GLY A 85 -16.79 -0.09 -5.13
CA GLY A 85 -17.54 -0.34 -3.90
C GLY A 85 -16.70 -0.14 -2.65
N ASP A 86 -17.02 -0.89 -1.61
CA ASP A 86 -16.30 -0.85 -0.34
C ASP A 86 -14.95 -1.54 -0.41
N ARG A 87 -14.75 -2.38 -1.42
CA ARG A 87 -13.47 -3.06 -1.67
C ARG A 87 -12.97 -2.66 -3.05
N VAL A 88 -11.76 -2.12 -3.09
CA VAL A 88 -11.11 -1.76 -4.35
C VAL A 88 -9.69 -2.29 -4.34
N VAL A 89 -9.15 -2.52 -5.54
CA VAL A 89 -7.78 -2.98 -5.70
C VAL A 89 -7.02 -1.92 -6.49
N SER A 90 -5.89 -1.47 -5.94
CA SER A 90 -4.97 -0.62 -6.68
C SER A 90 -3.84 -1.49 -7.22
N ILE A 91 -3.48 -1.25 -8.48
CA ILE A 91 -2.45 -2.01 -9.16
C ILE A 91 -1.30 -1.07 -9.50
N HIS A 92 -0.10 -1.51 -9.21
CA HIS A 92 1.13 -0.73 -9.35
C HIS A 92 2.21 -1.59 -9.97
N ARG A 93 3.29 -0.92 -10.34
CA ARG A 93 4.53 -1.58 -10.72
C ARG A 93 5.63 -1.09 -9.81
N ALA A 94 6.33 -2.01 -9.19
CA ALA A 94 7.41 -1.69 -8.26
C ALA A 94 8.75 -2.00 -8.90
N GLN A 95 9.66 -1.02 -8.87
CA GLN A 95 11.04 -1.18 -9.31
C GLN A 95 11.92 -1.00 -8.09
N MET A 96 12.68 -2.04 -7.73
CA MET A 96 13.42 -2.09 -6.49
C MET A 96 14.80 -2.64 -6.73
N ARG A 97 15.77 -2.18 -5.92
CA ARG A 97 17.13 -2.73 -5.93
C ARG A 97 17.44 -3.27 -4.54
N ALA A 98 17.85 -4.52 -4.46
CA ALA A 98 18.23 -5.14 -3.20
C ALA A 98 19.51 -4.52 -2.65
N ARG A 99 19.51 -4.23 -1.35
CA ARG A 99 20.61 -3.51 -0.67
C ARG A 99 21.91 -4.29 -0.67
N HIS A 100 21.84 -5.59 -0.41
CA HIS A 100 23.04 -6.40 -0.20
C HIS A 100 23.57 -7.09 -1.45
N THR A 101 22.72 -7.31 -2.45
CA THR A 101 23.10 -8.01 -3.67
C THR A 101 23.14 -7.13 -4.90
N GLY A 102 22.50 -5.95 -4.85
CA GLY A 102 22.38 -5.06 -6.00
C GLY A 102 21.45 -5.60 -7.09
N ILE A 103 20.72 -6.69 -6.80
CA ILE A 103 19.79 -7.28 -7.77
C ILE A 103 18.60 -6.33 -7.96
N ASP A 104 18.24 -6.10 -9.22
CA ASP A 104 17.08 -5.30 -9.59
C ASP A 104 15.85 -6.18 -9.72
N PHE A 105 14.74 -5.68 -9.17
CA PHE A 105 13.42 -6.30 -9.29
C PHE A 105 12.48 -5.34 -10.00
N ASP A 106 11.68 -5.87 -10.90
CA ASP A 106 10.61 -5.15 -11.57
C ASP A 106 9.39 -6.06 -11.49
N THR A 107 8.46 -5.73 -10.63
CA THR A 107 7.35 -6.63 -10.31
C THR A 107 6.04 -5.87 -10.17
N PRO A 108 4.91 -6.50 -10.51
CA PRO A 108 3.62 -5.92 -10.15
C PRO A 108 3.46 -5.92 -8.64
N LEU A 109 2.66 -4.97 -8.16
CA LEU A 109 2.32 -4.84 -6.76
C LEU A 109 0.86 -4.40 -6.70
N ALA A 110 0.09 -5.02 -5.83
CA ALA A 110 -1.31 -4.66 -5.69
C ALA A 110 -1.67 -4.52 -4.23
N TYR A 111 -2.67 -3.67 -3.97
CA TYR A 111 -3.24 -3.51 -2.63
C TYR A 111 -4.74 -3.68 -2.71
N LEU A 112 -5.29 -4.47 -1.79
CA LEU A 112 -6.73 -4.57 -1.59
C LEU A 112 -7.09 -3.64 -0.45
N TRP A 113 -7.94 -2.65 -0.73
CA TRP A 113 -8.38 -1.64 0.24
C TRP A 113 -9.83 -1.89 0.60
N THR A 114 -10.13 -1.91 1.89
CA THR A 114 -11.49 -2.05 2.41
C THR A 114 -11.87 -0.75 3.10
N PHE A 115 -12.97 -0.15 2.66
CA PHE A 115 -13.50 1.11 3.19
C PHE A 115 -14.70 0.86 4.08
N ARG A 116 -14.83 1.70 5.11
CA ARG A 116 -16.03 1.81 5.93
C ARG A 116 -16.15 3.25 6.39
N ASP A 117 -17.34 3.84 6.19
CA ASP A 117 -17.62 5.22 6.57
C ASP A 117 -16.61 6.22 5.99
N GLY A 118 -16.20 5.99 4.74
CA GLY A 118 -15.32 6.89 4.01
C GLY A 118 -13.84 6.76 4.35
N ARG A 119 -13.46 5.78 5.18
CA ARG A 119 -12.06 5.57 5.57
C ARG A 119 -11.64 4.14 5.30
N VAL A 120 -10.36 3.95 5.03
CA VAL A 120 -9.78 2.61 4.91
C VAL A 120 -9.67 1.99 6.30
N VAL A 121 -10.30 0.84 6.50
CA VAL A 121 -10.23 0.10 7.77
C VAL A 121 -9.29 -1.10 7.69
N HIS A 122 -8.98 -1.55 6.48
CA HIS A 122 -8.09 -2.68 6.25
C HIS A 122 -7.46 -2.54 4.87
N PHE A 123 -6.17 -2.87 4.76
CA PHE A 123 -5.56 -3.04 3.45
C PHE A 123 -4.47 -4.11 3.50
N LYS A 124 -4.28 -4.79 2.38
CA LYS A 124 -3.33 -5.88 2.26
C LYS A 124 -2.57 -5.78 0.95
N SER A 125 -1.26 -6.02 1.01
CA SER A 125 -0.40 -6.02 -0.17
C SER A 125 -0.31 -7.41 -0.78
N TYR A 126 -0.18 -7.45 -2.11
CA TYR A 126 -0.05 -8.67 -2.89
C TYR A 126 1.00 -8.45 -3.99
N LEU A 127 1.78 -9.49 -4.29
CA LEU A 127 2.66 -9.46 -5.46
C LEU A 127 1.92 -9.82 -6.74
N ASP A 128 0.84 -10.59 -6.62
CA ASP A 128 0.05 -11.01 -7.77
C ASP A 128 -1.28 -10.25 -7.78
N PRO A 129 -1.47 -9.31 -8.75
CA PRO A 129 -2.73 -8.58 -8.84
C PRO A 129 -3.96 -9.48 -9.01
N ALA A 130 -3.82 -10.65 -9.66
CA ALA A 130 -4.93 -11.58 -9.81
C ALA A 130 -5.40 -12.12 -8.47
N GLU A 131 -4.47 -12.38 -7.54
CA GLU A 131 -4.84 -12.81 -6.18
C GLU A 131 -5.60 -11.71 -5.43
N ALA A 132 -5.15 -10.46 -5.57
CA ALA A 132 -5.83 -9.32 -4.94
C ALA A 132 -7.24 -9.16 -5.48
N LEU A 133 -7.42 -9.26 -6.79
CA LEU A 133 -8.74 -9.15 -7.43
C LEU A 133 -9.66 -10.28 -6.98
N ALA A 134 -9.16 -11.51 -6.94
CA ALA A 134 -9.94 -12.66 -6.48
C ALA A 134 -10.37 -12.49 -5.03
N ALA A 135 -9.46 -12.02 -4.16
CA ALA A 135 -9.76 -11.78 -2.76
C ALA A 135 -10.83 -10.70 -2.57
N ALA A 136 -10.87 -9.73 -3.47
CA ALA A 136 -11.87 -8.66 -3.43
C ALA A 136 -13.20 -9.06 -4.09
N GLY A 137 -13.24 -10.20 -4.78
CA GLY A 137 -14.41 -10.61 -5.54
C GLY A 137 -14.60 -9.81 -6.82
N LEU A 138 -13.52 -9.30 -7.39
CA LEU A 138 -13.55 -8.47 -8.59
C LEU A 138 -13.03 -9.23 -9.82
N PRO A 139 -13.53 -8.90 -11.02
CA PRO A 139 -13.05 -9.53 -12.25
C PRO A 139 -11.63 -9.02 -12.59
N GLU A 140 -10.88 -9.87 -13.27
CA GLU A 140 -9.55 -9.52 -13.75
C GLU A 140 -9.59 -8.51 -14.90
#